data_00e6ee737dc8252c1a8f5b5aa3a91591
#
_entry.id   00e6ee737dc8252c1a8f5b5aa3a91591
#
_cell.length_a   1.000
_cell.length_b   1.000
_cell.length_c   1.000
_cell.angle_alpha   90.00
_cell.angle_beta   90.00
_cell.angle_gamma   90.00
#
_symmetry.space_group_name_H-M   'P 1'
#
loop_
_entity.id
_entity.type
_entity.pdbx_description
1 polymer ?
#
loop_
_entity_poly.entity_id
_entity_poly.type
_entity_poly.pdbx_seq_one_letter_code
_entity_poly.pdbx_strand_id
1 'polypeptide(L)'
;MCIRDRYYSKEQDIVTGIVQRYVGKNVSINLGKVDAILTENEQVKGEVFQPTERIKVYILEVKSTSKGPRVLVSRTHPELVKRLFESEVAEVKDGTVEIKAIAREAGSRTKIAVWSNDPDVDPVGACVGMNGARVNAIVNELRGEKIDIITWNENPAMLIENALSPAKVISVIADAEEKAAKVVVPDYQLSLAIGK
;
A
#
# COMPACT_ATOMS: atom_id res chain seq x y z
N MET A 1 -27.38 -14.65 -6.91
CA MET A 1 -26.49 -13.71 -6.18
C MET A 1 -26.68 -12.31 -6.77
N CYS A 2 -27.17 -11.37 -5.97
CA CYS A 2 -27.42 -10.00 -6.42
C CYS A 2 -26.07 -9.30 -6.73
N ILE A 3 -26.06 -8.38 -7.71
CA ILE A 3 -24.87 -7.60 -8.06
C ILE A 3 -24.32 -6.90 -6.80
N ARG A 4 -25.22 -6.40 -5.95
CA ARG A 4 -24.93 -5.80 -4.66
C ARG A 4 -24.12 -6.73 -3.75
N ASP A 5 -24.57 -7.96 -3.56
CA ASP A 5 -23.97 -8.91 -2.62
C ASP A 5 -22.56 -9.32 -3.05
N ARG A 6 -22.28 -9.33 -4.36
CA ARG A 6 -20.95 -9.60 -4.92
C ARG A 6 -19.94 -8.52 -4.57
N TYR A 7 -20.34 -7.25 -4.50
CA TYR A 7 -19.43 -6.15 -4.20
C TYR A 7 -19.36 -5.83 -2.70
N TYR A 8 -20.41 -6.13 -1.94
CA TYR A 8 -20.34 -6.11 -0.48
C TYR A 8 -19.31 -7.11 0.05
N SER A 9 -19.24 -8.30 -0.53
CA SER A 9 -18.20 -9.29 -0.17
C SER A 9 -16.79 -8.90 -0.58
N LYS A 10 -16.64 -7.83 -1.37
CA LYS A 10 -15.36 -7.27 -1.83
C LYS A 10 -15.03 -5.91 -1.20
N GLU A 11 -15.84 -5.43 -0.26
CA GLU A 11 -15.43 -4.30 0.56
C GLU A 11 -14.10 -4.62 1.24
N GLN A 12 -13.21 -3.64 1.33
CA GLN A 12 -11.86 -3.79 1.86
C GLN A 12 -10.94 -4.72 1.04
N ASP A 13 -11.25 -4.94 -0.23
CA ASP A 13 -10.42 -5.69 -1.18
C ASP A 13 -10.10 -4.85 -2.42
N ILE A 14 -9.17 -5.33 -3.24
CA ILE A 14 -8.85 -4.69 -4.50
C ILE A 14 -9.63 -5.30 -5.66
N VAL A 15 -9.95 -4.46 -6.62
CA VAL A 15 -10.54 -4.88 -7.90
C VAL A 15 -9.84 -4.17 -9.05
N THR A 16 -9.78 -4.85 -10.19
CA THR A 16 -9.36 -4.22 -11.44
C THR A 16 -10.57 -3.60 -12.12
N GLY A 17 -10.49 -2.31 -12.40
CA GLY A 17 -11.50 -1.58 -13.13
C GLY A 17 -10.94 -0.97 -14.41
N ILE A 18 -11.85 -0.57 -15.30
CA ILE A 18 -11.53 0.12 -16.55
C ILE A 18 -11.96 1.57 -16.43
N VAL A 19 -11.04 2.48 -16.60
CA VAL A 19 -11.33 3.92 -16.61
C VAL A 19 -12.26 4.25 -17.75
N GLN A 20 -13.40 4.90 -17.46
CA GLN A 20 -14.36 5.33 -18.49
C GLN A 20 -14.13 6.78 -18.89
N ARG A 21 -14.28 7.69 -17.93
CA ARG A 21 -14.20 9.14 -18.17
C ARG A 21 -14.06 9.90 -16.85
N TYR A 22 -13.65 11.15 -16.97
CA TYR A 22 -13.78 12.11 -15.89
C TYR A 22 -15.21 12.67 -15.81
N VAL A 23 -15.73 12.80 -14.60
CA VAL A 23 -17.00 13.44 -14.29
C VAL A 23 -16.71 14.57 -13.31
N GLY A 24 -16.48 15.77 -13.82
CA GLY A 24 -15.87 16.85 -13.06
C GLY A 24 -14.44 16.48 -12.65
N LYS A 25 -14.18 16.48 -11.35
CA LYS A 25 -12.88 16.09 -10.78
C LYS A 25 -12.79 14.60 -10.40
N ASN A 26 -13.92 13.90 -10.46
CA ASN A 26 -13.98 12.45 -10.14
C ASN A 26 -13.74 11.61 -11.39
N VAL A 27 -13.30 10.39 -11.20
CA VAL A 27 -13.12 9.42 -12.28
C VAL A 27 -14.17 8.31 -12.17
N SER A 28 -14.87 8.04 -13.27
CA SER A 28 -15.77 6.89 -13.38
C SER A 28 -14.99 5.68 -13.85
N ILE A 29 -15.12 4.57 -13.11
CA ILE A 29 -14.40 3.32 -13.34
C ILE A 29 -15.43 2.20 -13.48
N ASN A 30 -15.37 1.47 -14.59
CA ASN A 30 -16.21 0.31 -14.82
C ASN A 30 -15.62 -0.94 -14.15
N LEU A 31 -16.39 -1.56 -13.27
CA LEU A 31 -16.03 -2.82 -12.60
C LEU A 31 -16.67 -4.05 -13.26
N GLY A 32 -17.22 -3.90 -14.45
CA GLY A 32 -17.91 -4.92 -15.22
C GLY A 32 -19.44 -4.83 -15.11
N LYS A 33 -20.00 -5.00 -13.92
CA LYS A 33 -21.47 -4.95 -13.69
C LYS A 33 -21.96 -3.67 -13.02
N VAL A 34 -21.07 -2.92 -12.44
CA VAL A 34 -21.35 -1.62 -11.80
C VAL A 34 -20.24 -0.64 -12.11
N ASP A 35 -20.55 0.64 -12.01
CA ASP A 35 -19.58 1.71 -12.10
C ASP A 35 -19.17 2.15 -10.69
N ALA A 36 -17.88 2.32 -10.49
CA ALA A 36 -17.28 2.87 -9.29
C ALA A 36 -16.91 4.33 -9.50
N ILE A 37 -16.83 5.05 -8.39
CA ILE A 37 -16.41 6.45 -8.36
C ILE A 37 -15.12 6.56 -7.59
N LEU A 38 -14.09 7.06 -8.25
CA LEU A 38 -12.84 7.49 -7.64
C LEU A 38 -12.92 9.02 -7.47
N THR A 39 -13.21 9.46 -6.24
CA THR A 39 -13.36 10.88 -5.93
C THR A 39 -12.02 11.60 -5.95
N GLU A 40 -12.02 12.93 -6.11
CA GLU A 40 -10.79 13.76 -6.14
C GLU A 40 -9.88 13.48 -4.94
N ASN A 41 -10.46 13.34 -3.73
CA ASN A 41 -9.70 13.11 -2.50
C ASN A 41 -9.06 11.72 -2.42
N GLU A 42 -9.57 10.76 -3.19
CA GLU A 42 -9.08 9.39 -3.24
C GLU A 42 -8.14 9.14 -4.45
N GLN A 43 -7.88 10.18 -5.23
CA GLN A 43 -6.90 10.15 -6.31
C GLN A 43 -5.52 10.53 -5.78
N VAL A 44 -4.50 9.85 -6.28
CA VAL A 44 -3.12 10.22 -5.99
C VAL A 44 -2.75 11.46 -6.81
N LYS A 45 -2.17 12.45 -6.16
CA LYS A 45 -1.73 13.68 -6.84
C LYS A 45 -0.72 13.37 -7.94
N GLY A 46 -1.02 13.84 -9.15
CA GLY A 46 -0.19 13.62 -10.33
C GLY A 46 -0.53 12.37 -11.13
N GLU A 47 -1.41 11.48 -10.65
CA GLU A 47 -1.95 10.40 -11.50
C GLU A 47 -2.93 10.99 -12.52
N VAL A 48 -2.71 10.67 -13.79
CA VAL A 48 -3.61 11.01 -14.90
C VAL A 48 -4.10 9.70 -15.51
N PHE A 49 -5.42 9.55 -15.60
CA PHE A 49 -6.05 8.34 -16.13
C PHE A 49 -6.52 8.55 -17.57
N GLN A 50 -6.24 7.58 -18.43
CA GLN A 50 -6.73 7.57 -19.80
C GLN A 50 -7.99 6.70 -19.91
N PRO A 51 -8.95 7.07 -20.74
CA PRO A 51 -10.09 6.20 -21.05
C PRO A 51 -9.61 4.83 -21.54
N THR A 52 -10.30 3.77 -21.13
CA THR A 52 -10.00 2.35 -21.41
C THR A 52 -8.79 1.77 -20.64
N GLU A 53 -8.09 2.56 -19.87
CA GLU A 53 -6.97 2.09 -19.04
C GLU A 53 -7.47 1.17 -17.93
N ARG A 54 -6.72 0.11 -17.65
CA ARG A 54 -6.98 -0.79 -16.52
C ARG A 54 -6.18 -0.36 -15.31
N ILE A 55 -6.85 -0.20 -14.18
CA ILE A 55 -6.22 0.16 -12.91
C ILE A 55 -6.75 -0.72 -11.79
N LYS A 56 -5.91 -0.99 -10.80
CA LYS A 56 -6.32 -1.63 -9.55
C LYS A 56 -6.75 -0.55 -8.56
N VAL A 57 -7.89 -0.73 -7.93
CA VAL A 57 -8.46 0.19 -6.93
C VAL A 57 -8.92 -0.57 -5.70
N TYR A 58 -8.85 0.07 -4.54
CA TYR A 58 -9.34 -0.46 -3.29
C TYR A 58 -10.79 -0.04 -3.08
N ILE A 59 -11.66 -0.98 -2.74
CA ILE A 59 -13.07 -0.70 -2.47
C ILE A 59 -13.21 -0.20 -1.04
N LEU A 60 -13.57 1.09 -0.89
CA LEU A 60 -13.84 1.70 0.41
C LEU A 60 -15.21 1.31 0.94
N GLU A 61 -16.23 1.41 0.11
CA GLU A 61 -17.61 1.29 0.52
C GLU A 61 -18.51 0.98 -0.66
N VAL A 62 -19.54 0.18 -0.41
CA VAL A 62 -20.62 -0.11 -1.36
C VAL A 62 -21.94 0.43 -0.79
N LYS A 63 -22.46 1.51 -1.38
CA LYS A 63 -23.74 2.12 -0.98
C LYS A 63 -24.89 1.64 -1.85
N SER A 64 -26.02 1.36 -1.23
CA SER A 64 -27.27 1.16 -1.96
C SER A 64 -27.96 2.51 -2.16
N THR A 65 -28.26 2.85 -3.41
CA THR A 65 -29.02 4.06 -3.76
C THR A 65 -30.28 3.70 -4.55
N SER A 66 -31.22 4.64 -4.67
CA SER A 66 -32.43 4.48 -5.48
C SER A 66 -32.14 4.20 -6.97
N LYS A 67 -30.93 4.54 -7.45
CA LYS A 67 -30.47 4.33 -8.82
C LYS A 67 -29.58 3.08 -8.98
N GLY A 68 -29.45 2.25 -7.92
CA GLY A 68 -28.60 1.06 -7.90
C GLY A 68 -27.39 1.19 -6.96
N PRO A 69 -26.55 0.15 -6.89
CA PRO A 69 -25.38 0.17 -6.03
C PRO A 69 -24.34 1.20 -6.51
N ARG A 70 -23.82 1.99 -5.59
CA ARG A 70 -22.71 2.92 -5.82
C ARG A 70 -21.48 2.41 -5.08
N VAL A 71 -20.40 2.18 -5.81
CA VAL A 71 -19.12 1.74 -5.26
C VAL A 71 -18.16 2.91 -5.17
N LEU A 72 -17.63 3.17 -3.98
CA LEU A 72 -16.57 4.15 -3.76
C LEU A 72 -15.23 3.44 -3.68
N VAL A 73 -14.25 3.92 -4.42
CA VAL A 73 -12.93 3.33 -4.51
C VAL A 73 -11.83 4.35 -4.23
N SER A 74 -10.66 3.84 -3.83
CA SER A 74 -9.50 4.65 -3.49
C SER A 74 -8.23 4.15 -4.17
N ARG A 75 -7.34 5.10 -4.48
CA ARG A 75 -5.95 4.88 -4.87
C ARG A 75 -4.96 5.38 -3.79
N THR A 76 -5.45 6.12 -2.80
CA THR A 76 -4.62 6.68 -1.72
C THR A 76 -4.59 5.84 -0.46
N HIS A 77 -5.53 4.92 -0.28
CA HIS A 77 -5.66 4.14 0.94
C HIS A 77 -4.45 3.19 1.14
N PRO A 78 -3.86 3.12 2.36
CA PRO A 78 -2.71 2.24 2.64
C PRO A 78 -2.99 0.76 2.37
N GLU A 79 -4.21 0.30 2.64
CA GLU A 79 -4.60 -1.10 2.39
C GLU A 79 -4.53 -1.49 0.90
N LEU A 80 -4.58 -0.53 -0.04
CA LEU A 80 -4.34 -0.81 -1.45
C LEU A 80 -2.98 -1.49 -1.64
N VAL A 81 -1.94 -0.96 -1.01
CA VAL A 81 -0.58 -1.52 -1.11
C VAL A 81 -0.51 -2.90 -0.48
N LYS A 82 -1.12 -3.09 0.70
CA LYS A 82 -1.18 -4.40 1.35
C LYS A 82 -1.85 -5.46 0.46
N ARG A 83 -3.01 -5.12 -0.12
CA ARG A 83 -3.71 -6.03 -1.04
C ARG A 83 -2.95 -6.30 -2.33
N LEU A 84 -2.18 -5.33 -2.83
CA LEU A 84 -1.27 -5.55 -3.96
C LEU A 84 -0.18 -6.57 -3.61
N PHE A 85 0.41 -6.50 -2.42
CA PHE A 85 1.35 -7.51 -1.96
C PHE A 85 0.70 -8.89 -1.82
N GLU A 86 -0.50 -9.00 -1.28
CA GLU A 86 -1.25 -10.26 -1.21
C GLU A 86 -1.52 -10.86 -2.60
N SER A 87 -1.66 -10.04 -3.63
CA SER A 87 -1.87 -10.51 -5.00
C SER A 87 -0.61 -10.95 -5.71
N GLU A 88 0.54 -10.36 -5.38
CA GLU A 88 1.83 -10.60 -6.06
C GLU A 88 2.73 -11.58 -5.31
N VAL A 89 2.56 -11.72 -3.99
CA VAL A 89 3.42 -12.51 -3.11
C VAL A 89 2.61 -13.64 -2.47
N ALA A 90 2.89 -14.87 -2.89
CA ALA A 90 2.15 -16.04 -2.42
C ALA A 90 2.31 -16.24 -0.91
N GLU A 91 3.49 -15.98 -0.37
CA GLU A 91 3.82 -16.09 1.05
C GLU A 91 3.08 -15.06 1.93
N VAL A 92 2.69 -13.92 1.35
CA VAL A 92 1.82 -12.95 2.03
C VAL A 92 0.36 -13.41 1.96
N LYS A 93 -0.05 -13.97 0.84
CA LYS A 93 -1.42 -14.45 0.63
C LYS A 93 -1.76 -15.64 1.52
N ASP A 94 -0.83 -16.55 1.73
CA ASP A 94 -1.03 -17.75 2.58
C ASP A 94 -0.79 -17.49 4.06
N GLY A 95 -0.27 -16.31 4.43
CA GLY A 95 -0.03 -15.89 5.81
C GLY A 95 1.32 -16.33 6.37
N THR A 96 2.20 -16.95 5.57
CA THR A 96 3.58 -17.26 5.97
C THR A 96 4.34 -15.98 6.26
N VAL A 97 4.18 -14.96 5.43
CA VAL A 97 4.69 -13.61 5.64
C VAL A 97 3.54 -12.66 5.95
N GLU A 98 3.68 -11.91 7.01
CA GLU A 98 2.69 -10.91 7.44
C GLU A 98 3.22 -9.48 7.28
N ILE A 99 2.39 -8.59 6.76
CA ILE A 99 2.63 -7.15 6.79
C ILE A 99 2.10 -6.63 8.14
N LYS A 100 3.01 -6.38 9.07
CA LYS A 100 2.68 -5.93 10.43
C LYS A 100 2.37 -4.45 10.54
N ALA A 101 3.01 -3.63 9.71
CA ALA A 101 2.81 -2.19 9.69
C ALA A 101 3.00 -1.64 8.28
N ILE A 102 2.29 -0.56 8.00
CA ILE A 102 2.38 0.19 6.75
C ILE A 102 2.30 1.68 7.02
N ALA A 103 3.20 2.44 6.42
CA ALA A 103 3.18 3.89 6.40
C ALA A 103 3.29 4.36 4.95
N ARG A 104 2.28 5.08 4.47
CA ARG A 104 2.15 5.48 3.08
C ARG A 104 1.96 6.98 2.91
N GLU A 105 2.79 7.56 2.07
CA GLU A 105 2.56 8.85 1.43
C GLU A 105 2.24 8.60 -0.05
N ALA A 106 0.95 8.58 -0.36
CA ALA A 106 0.46 8.16 -1.67
C ALA A 106 1.07 9.00 -2.82
N GLY A 107 1.61 8.33 -3.83
CA GLY A 107 2.31 8.93 -4.95
C GLY A 107 3.77 9.28 -4.70
N SER A 108 4.24 9.18 -3.46
CA SER A 108 5.63 9.46 -3.09
C SER A 108 6.35 8.18 -2.65
N ARG A 109 6.07 7.72 -1.45
CA ARG A 109 6.77 6.59 -0.84
C ARG A 109 5.89 5.83 0.14
N THR A 110 6.07 4.52 0.18
CA THR A 110 5.48 3.62 1.18
C THR A 110 6.57 2.81 1.86
N LYS A 111 6.48 2.67 3.19
CA LYS A 111 7.25 1.69 3.95
C LYS A 111 6.33 0.62 4.49
N ILE A 112 6.74 -0.64 4.34
CA ILE A 112 6.06 -1.78 4.95
C ILE A 112 7.02 -2.53 5.87
N ALA A 113 6.54 -2.90 7.05
CA ALA A 113 7.26 -3.76 7.97
C ALA A 113 6.68 -5.16 7.89
N VAL A 114 7.52 -6.13 7.54
CA VAL A 114 7.13 -7.52 7.29
C VAL A 114 7.76 -8.47 8.31
N TRP A 115 7.04 -9.53 8.61
CA TRP A 115 7.43 -10.58 9.53
C TRP A 115 7.16 -11.94 8.91
N SER A 116 7.99 -12.93 9.19
CA SER A 116 7.73 -14.32 8.81
C SER A 116 7.34 -15.16 10.01
N ASN A 117 6.29 -15.95 9.85
CA ASN A 117 5.88 -16.97 10.81
C ASN A 117 6.69 -18.27 10.64
N ASP A 118 7.41 -18.39 9.53
CA ASP A 118 8.32 -19.51 9.24
C ASP A 118 9.77 -19.02 9.32
N PRO A 119 10.61 -19.57 10.20
CA PRO A 119 12.00 -19.16 10.37
C PRO A 119 12.88 -19.42 9.13
N ASP A 120 12.46 -20.32 8.25
CA ASP A 120 13.19 -20.66 7.02
C ASP A 120 12.84 -19.73 5.85
N VAL A 121 11.86 -18.82 6.03
CA VAL A 121 11.42 -17.86 5.02
C VAL A 121 11.89 -16.45 5.36
N ASP A 122 12.71 -15.86 4.50
CA ASP A 122 13.08 -14.45 4.56
C ASP A 122 11.90 -13.57 4.12
N PRO A 123 11.25 -12.81 5.03
CA PRO A 123 10.07 -12.04 4.69
C PRO A 123 10.36 -10.88 3.72
N VAL A 124 11.53 -10.26 3.83
CA VAL A 124 11.95 -9.17 2.93
C VAL A 124 12.23 -9.71 1.54
N GLY A 125 13.02 -10.78 1.45
CA GLY A 125 13.34 -11.44 0.19
C GLY A 125 12.11 -11.95 -0.55
N ALA A 126 11.13 -12.52 0.18
CA ALA A 126 9.86 -12.97 -0.38
C ALA A 126 9.05 -11.83 -1.02
N CYS A 127 8.98 -10.67 -0.36
CA CYS A 127 8.27 -9.49 -0.87
C CYS A 127 9.00 -8.79 -2.01
N VAL A 128 10.33 -8.76 -1.98
CA VAL A 128 11.15 -8.16 -3.06
C VAL A 128 11.09 -9.02 -4.31
N GLY A 129 11.24 -10.33 -4.15
CA GLY A 129 11.31 -11.29 -5.24
C GLY A 129 12.65 -11.26 -5.98
N MET A 130 12.83 -12.22 -6.89
CA MET A 130 14.07 -12.33 -7.68
C MET A 130 14.30 -11.04 -8.48
N ASN A 131 15.46 -10.42 -8.31
CA ASN A 131 15.84 -9.16 -8.96
C ASN A 131 14.80 -8.03 -8.77
N GLY A 132 14.03 -8.06 -7.67
CA GLY A 132 13.00 -7.06 -7.39
C GLY A 132 11.72 -7.21 -8.21
N ALA A 133 11.49 -8.35 -8.86
CA ALA A 133 10.38 -8.52 -9.79
C ALA A 133 9.02 -8.26 -9.15
N ARG A 134 8.80 -8.80 -7.93
CA ARG A 134 7.52 -8.66 -7.22
C ARG A 134 7.27 -7.22 -6.78
N VAL A 135 8.22 -6.61 -6.09
CA VAL A 135 8.07 -5.21 -5.64
C VAL A 135 7.96 -4.23 -6.80
N ASN A 136 8.71 -4.46 -7.90
CA ASN A 136 8.64 -3.60 -9.08
C ASN A 136 7.28 -3.71 -9.79
N ALA A 137 6.63 -4.87 -9.79
CA ALA A 137 5.27 -5.01 -10.31
C ALA A 137 4.29 -4.09 -9.56
N ILE A 138 4.42 -4.02 -8.23
CA ILE A 138 3.59 -3.15 -7.38
C ILE A 138 3.95 -1.67 -7.60
N VAL A 139 5.24 -1.33 -7.66
CA VAL A 139 5.72 0.03 -7.97
C VAL A 139 5.16 0.52 -9.30
N ASN A 140 5.15 -0.34 -10.33
CA ASN A 140 4.60 -0.01 -11.64
C ASN A 140 3.08 0.21 -11.60
N GLU A 141 2.33 -0.62 -10.87
CA GLU A 141 0.89 -0.42 -10.65
C GLU A 141 0.60 0.91 -9.96
N LEU A 142 1.44 1.31 -9.00
CA LEU A 142 1.36 2.58 -8.28
C LEU A 142 2.06 3.75 -9.00
N ARG A 143 2.43 3.55 -10.27
CA ARG A 143 3.01 4.57 -11.16
C ARG A 143 4.29 5.23 -10.64
N GLY A 144 5.15 4.43 -10.04
CA GLY A 144 6.47 4.85 -9.59
C GLY A 144 6.53 5.28 -8.13
N GLU A 145 5.48 5.06 -7.33
CA GLU A 145 5.54 5.21 -5.88
C GLU A 145 6.61 4.26 -5.32
N LYS A 146 7.58 4.81 -4.59
CA LYS A 146 8.68 4.03 -4.03
C LYS A 146 8.20 3.17 -2.87
N ILE A 147 8.67 1.93 -2.82
CA ILE A 147 8.32 0.98 -1.76
C ILE A 147 9.59 0.51 -1.06
N ASP A 148 9.66 0.76 0.25
CA ASP A 148 10.71 0.23 1.11
C ASP A 148 10.12 -0.91 1.96
N ILE A 149 10.81 -2.03 1.98
CA ILE A 149 10.42 -3.22 2.73
C ILE A 149 11.44 -3.42 3.84
N ILE A 150 10.97 -3.44 5.09
CA ILE A 150 11.81 -3.61 6.28
C ILE A 150 11.35 -4.80 7.11
N THR A 151 12.24 -5.37 7.88
CA THR A 151 11.90 -6.40 8.85
C THR A 151 11.22 -5.75 10.06
N TRP A 152 10.04 -6.28 10.41
CA TRP A 152 9.35 -5.86 11.62
C TRP A 152 10.05 -6.40 12.88
N ASN A 153 9.97 -5.65 13.97
CA ASN A 153 10.49 -6.05 15.26
C ASN A 153 9.56 -5.55 16.38
N GLU A 154 9.35 -6.36 17.40
CA GLU A 154 8.58 -5.97 18.58
C GLU A 154 9.23 -4.85 19.38
N ASN A 155 10.57 -4.81 19.40
CA ASN A 155 11.30 -3.73 20.03
C ASN A 155 11.20 -2.46 19.18
N PRO A 156 10.60 -1.37 19.69
CA PRO A 156 10.42 -0.13 18.94
C PRO A 156 11.74 0.48 18.46
N ALA A 157 12.82 0.38 19.25
CA ALA A 157 14.11 0.90 18.88
C ALA A 157 14.69 0.16 17.67
N MET A 158 14.57 -1.16 17.64
CA MET A 158 15.00 -1.99 16.50
C MET A 158 14.13 -1.73 15.26
N LEU A 159 12.83 -1.57 15.43
CA LEU A 159 11.93 -1.24 14.32
C LEU A 159 12.27 0.11 13.70
N ILE A 160 12.59 1.12 14.53
CA ILE A 160 13.01 2.45 14.06
C ILE A 160 14.34 2.36 13.33
N GLU A 161 15.32 1.60 13.86
CA GLU A 161 16.60 1.38 13.20
C GLU A 161 16.41 0.74 11.81
N ASN A 162 15.60 -0.32 11.73
CA ASN A 162 15.26 -0.97 10.46
C ASN A 162 14.57 0.01 9.49
N ALA A 163 13.66 0.86 9.99
CA ALA A 163 12.93 1.83 9.18
C ALA A 163 13.82 2.95 8.62
N LEU A 164 14.94 3.24 9.26
CA LEU A 164 15.91 4.23 8.81
C LEU A 164 16.90 3.68 7.79
N SER A 165 16.93 2.37 7.57
CA SER A 165 17.76 1.76 6.51
C SER A 165 17.52 2.49 5.16
N PRO A 166 18.57 2.77 4.36
CA PRO A 166 19.96 2.32 4.49
C PRO A 166 20.87 3.23 5.36
N ALA A 167 20.31 4.23 6.07
CA ALA A 167 21.11 5.06 6.97
C ALA A 167 21.68 4.22 8.12
N LYS A 168 22.95 4.42 8.41
CA LYS A 168 23.60 3.77 9.55
C LYS A 168 23.26 4.54 10.82
N VAL A 169 22.68 3.85 11.79
CA VAL A 169 22.29 4.40 13.09
C VAL A 169 23.32 3.99 14.15
N ILE A 170 23.70 4.93 15.02
CA ILE A 170 24.58 4.66 16.15
C ILE A 170 23.76 4.14 17.34
N SER A 171 22.65 4.81 17.64
CA SER A 171 21.76 4.40 18.73
C SER A 171 20.34 4.93 18.53
N VAL A 172 19.38 4.18 19.06
CA VAL A 172 17.96 4.58 19.13
C VAL A 172 17.50 4.41 20.56
N ILE A 173 16.90 5.46 21.10
CA ILE A 173 16.18 5.43 22.38
C ILE A 173 14.73 5.74 22.06
N ALA A 174 13.84 4.76 22.23
CA ALA A 174 12.43 4.90 21.97
C ALA A 174 11.62 4.95 23.25
N ASP A 175 10.70 5.92 23.33
CA ASP A 175 9.71 6.02 24.38
C ASP A 175 8.34 5.72 23.76
N ALA A 176 7.78 4.56 24.11
CA ALA A 176 6.50 4.11 23.57
C ALA A 176 5.30 4.86 24.18
N GLU A 177 5.43 5.36 25.41
CA GLU A 177 4.35 6.09 26.08
C GLU A 177 4.21 7.51 25.52
N GLU A 178 5.33 8.21 25.34
CA GLU A 178 5.35 9.54 24.73
C GLU A 178 5.28 9.52 23.20
N LYS A 179 5.36 8.34 22.60
CA LYS A 179 5.46 8.14 21.13
C LYS A 179 6.58 8.97 20.51
N ALA A 180 7.70 9.03 21.22
CA ALA A 180 8.89 9.78 20.84
C ALA A 180 10.09 8.86 20.71
N ALA A 181 11.05 9.24 19.89
CA ALA A 181 12.31 8.53 19.78
C ALA A 181 13.45 9.50 19.54
N LYS A 182 14.60 9.23 20.19
CA LYS A 182 15.86 9.91 19.92
C LYS A 182 16.76 8.98 19.15
N VAL A 183 17.14 9.40 17.94
CA VAL A 183 18.03 8.66 17.06
C VAL A 183 19.34 9.41 16.90
N VAL A 184 20.44 8.72 17.07
CA VAL A 184 21.80 9.27 16.86
C VAL A 184 22.38 8.61 15.61
N VAL A 185 22.79 9.43 14.68
CA VAL A 185 23.44 9.03 13.42
C VAL A 185 24.74 9.81 13.23
N PRO A 186 25.73 9.28 12.48
CA PRO A 186 26.88 10.06 12.07
C PRO A 186 26.45 11.27 11.20
N ASP A 187 27.15 12.38 11.29
CA ASP A 187 26.83 13.62 10.57
C ASP A 187 26.65 13.41 9.07
N TYR A 188 27.50 12.58 8.45
CA TYR A 188 27.39 12.26 7.02
C TYR A 188 26.18 11.38 6.65
N GLN A 189 25.48 10.80 7.63
CA GLN A 189 24.26 10.02 7.44
C GLN A 189 22.97 10.82 7.71
N LEU A 190 23.10 12.03 8.26
CA LEU A 190 21.94 12.81 8.72
C LEU A 190 20.93 13.07 7.59
N SER A 191 21.41 13.51 6.43
CA SER A 191 20.55 13.76 5.27
C SER A 191 19.83 12.50 4.78
N LEU A 192 20.48 11.34 4.88
CA LEU A 192 19.90 10.06 4.50
C LEU A 192 18.86 9.59 5.52
N ALA A 193 19.12 9.81 6.81
CA ALA A 193 18.20 9.44 7.89
C ALA A 193 16.92 10.30 7.90
N ILE A 194 17.06 11.61 7.64
CA ILE A 194 15.90 12.51 7.53
C ILE A 194 15.03 12.15 6.32
N GLY A 195 15.63 11.62 5.27
CA GLY A 195 14.97 11.35 4.01
C GLY A 195 14.75 12.62 3.17
N LYS A 196 14.39 12.42 1.93
CA LYS A 196 13.99 13.50 1.02
C LYS A 196 12.60 13.23 0.48
#